data_563d9ed12dc7c668fb209ce0d9a87882
#
_entry.id   563d9ed12dc7c668fb209ce0d9a87882
#
_cell.length_a   1.000
_cell.length_b   1.000
_cell.length_c   1.000
_cell.angle_alpha   90.00
_cell.angle_beta   90.00
_cell.angle_gamma   90.00
#
_symmetry.space_group_name_H-M   'P 1'
#
loop_
_entity.id
_entity.type
_entity.pdbx_description
1 polymer ?
#
loop_
_entity_poly.entity_id
_entity_poly.type
_entity_poly.pdbx_seq_one_letter_code
_entity_poly.pdbx_strand_id
1 'polypeptide(L)'
;GSISGSGGKYEVRVTTQGTTNVTVAAKGKNYGSFPFRVKLIPNPVAKVNNQPGGSINAGVWKAQQGVIADLENFDFDAKFEVLSFNMFYQPKLQDPGTAAASGPYFSAAQKAFISKAKPGDVFYIEEIKVKGPDGLSRKIPGIAFKIN
;
A
#
# COMPACT_ATOMS: atom_id res chain seq x y z
N GLY A 1 16.21 3.77 -19.67
CA GLY A 1 16.26 4.84 -18.69
C GLY A 1 16.54 6.18 -19.33
N SER A 2 16.33 7.24 -18.60
CA SER A 2 16.61 8.61 -19.02
C SER A 2 17.40 9.36 -17.96
N ILE A 3 18.16 10.36 -18.41
CA ILE A 3 18.89 11.28 -17.54
C ILE A 3 18.47 12.69 -17.91
N SER A 4 18.12 13.49 -16.90
CA SER A 4 17.78 14.91 -17.06
C SER A 4 18.44 15.74 -15.95
N GLY A 5 18.73 16.98 -16.22
CA GLY A 5 19.35 17.89 -15.25
C GLY A 5 20.36 18.84 -15.87
N SER A 6 20.86 19.78 -15.05
CA SER A 6 21.87 20.76 -15.42
C SER A 6 22.60 21.27 -14.18
N GLY A 7 23.70 22.00 -14.37
CA GLY A 7 24.40 22.69 -13.28
C GLY A 7 24.97 21.73 -12.20
N GLY A 8 25.37 20.52 -12.58
CA GLY A 8 25.93 19.52 -11.66
C GLY A 8 24.90 18.71 -10.89
N LYS A 9 23.60 18.92 -11.10
CA LYS A 9 22.52 18.12 -10.53
C LYS A 9 21.78 17.40 -11.65
N TYR A 10 21.72 16.07 -11.55
CA TYR A 10 21.09 15.20 -12.55
C TYR A 10 20.15 14.21 -11.89
N GLU A 11 19.01 13.97 -12.51
CA GLU A 11 18.05 12.92 -12.15
C GLU A 11 18.17 11.79 -13.15
N VAL A 12 18.36 10.57 -12.64
CA VAL A 12 18.40 9.35 -13.44
C VAL A 12 17.15 8.54 -13.18
N ARG A 13 16.38 8.24 -14.24
CA ARG A 13 15.21 7.36 -14.18
C ARG A 13 15.51 6.06 -14.90
N VAL A 14 15.36 4.96 -14.19
CA VAL A 14 15.58 3.62 -14.70
C VAL A 14 14.30 2.82 -14.61
N THR A 15 13.94 2.16 -15.72
CA THR A 15 12.68 1.41 -15.84
C THR A 15 12.88 -0.11 -15.90
N THR A 16 14.13 -0.56 -16.07
CA THR A 16 14.46 -1.98 -16.19
C THR A 16 15.20 -2.45 -14.95
N GLN A 17 14.74 -3.55 -14.37
CA GLN A 17 15.38 -4.18 -13.23
C GLN A 17 16.77 -4.72 -13.58
N GLY A 18 17.71 -4.65 -12.65
CA GLY A 18 19.06 -5.14 -12.80
C GLY A 18 20.11 -4.15 -12.28
N THR A 19 21.30 -4.22 -12.86
CA THR A 19 22.36 -3.25 -12.57
C THR A 19 22.46 -2.26 -13.72
N THR A 20 22.44 -0.97 -13.43
CA THR A 20 22.72 0.09 -14.39
C THR A 20 23.95 0.85 -13.96
N ASN A 21 24.74 1.32 -14.94
CA ASN A 21 25.92 2.12 -14.69
C ASN A 21 25.65 3.59 -15.09
N VAL A 22 25.98 4.51 -14.20
CA VAL A 22 25.99 5.94 -14.49
C VAL A 22 27.43 6.38 -14.71
N THR A 23 27.75 6.81 -15.92
CA THR A 23 29.08 7.32 -16.27
C THR A 23 29.10 8.84 -16.16
N VAL A 24 30.07 9.36 -15.46
CA VAL A 24 30.28 10.82 -15.29
C VAL A 24 31.45 11.24 -16.17
N ALA A 25 31.18 12.17 -17.09
CA ALA A 25 32.20 12.76 -17.94
C ALA A 25 32.00 14.27 -18.05
N ALA A 26 33.11 15.03 -18.13
CA ALA A 26 33.10 16.47 -18.34
C ALA A 26 34.33 16.88 -19.13
N LYS A 27 34.19 17.83 -20.04
CA LYS A 27 35.27 18.41 -20.87
C LYS A 27 36.15 17.32 -21.54
N GLY A 28 35.53 16.23 -22.06
CA GLY A 28 36.23 15.14 -22.72
C GLY A 28 36.97 14.18 -21.77
N LYS A 29 36.89 14.37 -20.46
CA LYS A 29 37.49 13.47 -19.46
C LYS A 29 36.41 12.66 -18.78
N ASN A 30 36.64 11.33 -18.70
CA ASN A 30 35.78 10.40 -17.95
C ASN A 30 36.23 10.38 -16.48
N TYR A 31 35.30 10.64 -15.55
CA TYR A 31 35.53 10.64 -14.10
C TYR A 31 35.14 9.34 -13.40
N GLY A 32 34.55 8.41 -14.13
CA GLY A 32 34.20 7.09 -13.62
C GLY A 32 32.81 6.62 -14.02
N SER A 33 32.58 5.35 -13.77
CA SER A 33 31.29 4.67 -13.98
C SER A 33 30.86 4.05 -12.66
N PHE A 34 29.65 4.37 -12.22
CA PHE A 34 29.13 3.99 -10.93
C PHE A 34 27.94 3.05 -11.11
N PRO A 35 28.03 1.80 -10.59
CA PRO A 35 26.93 0.83 -10.69
C PRO A 35 25.84 1.11 -9.67
N PHE A 36 24.58 1.04 -10.11
CA PHE A 36 23.38 1.15 -9.28
C PHE A 36 22.52 -0.08 -9.49
N ARG A 37 22.06 -0.67 -8.38
CA ARG A 37 21.07 -1.75 -8.43
C ARG A 37 19.66 -1.18 -8.57
N VAL A 38 18.95 -1.63 -9.57
CA VAL A 38 17.55 -1.29 -9.83
C VAL A 38 16.69 -2.47 -9.41
N LYS A 39 15.86 -2.28 -8.40
CA LYS A 39 14.90 -3.28 -7.91
C LYS A 39 13.48 -2.83 -8.22
N LEU A 40 12.61 -3.78 -8.53
CA LEU A 40 11.17 -3.52 -8.55
C LEU A 40 10.66 -3.37 -7.12
N ILE A 41 9.77 -2.41 -6.93
CA ILE A 41 9.07 -2.25 -5.66
C ILE A 41 8.02 -3.36 -5.57
N PRO A 42 8.08 -4.27 -4.57
CA PRO A 42 7.09 -5.32 -4.41
C PRO A 42 5.72 -4.75 -4.02
N ASN A 43 4.69 -5.59 -4.05
CA ASN A 43 3.38 -5.18 -3.59
C ASN A 43 3.37 -5.02 -2.07
N PRO A 44 2.75 -3.97 -1.55
CA PRO A 44 2.57 -3.81 -0.12
C PRO A 44 1.52 -4.78 0.42
N VAL A 45 1.50 -4.95 1.73
CA VAL A 45 0.49 -5.71 2.46
C VAL A 45 -0.53 -4.74 3.06
N ALA A 46 -1.81 -5.01 2.85
CA ALA A 46 -2.86 -4.25 3.52
C ALA A 46 -2.91 -4.60 5.01
N LYS A 47 -3.08 -3.60 5.86
CA LYS A 47 -3.17 -3.78 7.32
C LYS A 47 -4.25 -2.87 7.91
N VAL A 48 -4.90 -3.35 8.96
CA VAL A 48 -5.68 -2.55 9.91
C VAL A 48 -5.13 -2.84 11.29
N ASN A 49 -4.92 -1.83 12.11
CA ASN A 49 -4.27 -1.98 13.41
C ASN A 49 -2.91 -2.73 13.34
N ASN A 50 -2.10 -2.46 12.31
CA ASN A 50 -0.85 -3.15 12.01
C ASN A 50 -0.96 -4.68 11.81
N GLN A 51 -2.17 -5.19 11.58
CA GLN A 51 -2.44 -6.61 11.33
C GLN A 51 -2.89 -6.84 9.88
N PRO A 52 -2.35 -7.85 9.20
CA PRO A 52 -2.75 -8.21 7.82
C PRO A 52 -4.03 -9.06 7.79
N GLY A 53 -4.75 -9.14 8.90
CA GLY A 53 -5.97 -9.95 9.07
C GLY A 53 -5.93 -10.79 10.33
N GLY A 54 -6.91 -11.67 10.50
CA GLY A 54 -7.03 -12.58 11.64
C GLY A 54 -8.09 -12.19 12.64
N SER A 55 -7.89 -12.50 13.93
CA SER A 55 -8.84 -12.17 14.99
C SER A 55 -8.51 -10.81 15.62
N ILE A 56 -9.55 -10.03 15.87
CA ILE A 56 -9.42 -8.71 16.51
C ILE A 56 -10.56 -8.48 17.51
N ASN A 57 -10.23 -7.86 18.64
CA ASN A 57 -11.24 -7.51 19.65
C ASN A 57 -12.21 -6.44 19.12
N ALA A 58 -13.50 -6.59 19.43
CA ALA A 58 -14.54 -5.66 18.98
C ALA A 58 -14.27 -4.20 19.36
N GLY A 59 -13.75 -3.92 20.54
CA GLY A 59 -13.39 -2.57 20.99
C GLY A 59 -12.23 -1.99 20.18
N VAL A 60 -11.20 -2.79 19.92
CA VAL A 60 -10.06 -2.40 19.09
C VAL A 60 -10.50 -2.14 17.65
N TRP A 61 -11.34 -3.03 17.08
CA TRP A 61 -11.89 -2.86 15.74
C TRP A 61 -12.67 -1.55 15.58
N LYS A 62 -13.54 -1.24 16.53
CA LYS A 62 -14.34 0.00 16.54
C LYS A 62 -13.50 1.28 16.62
N ALA A 63 -12.29 1.20 17.17
CA ALA A 63 -11.37 2.33 17.26
C ALA A 63 -10.59 2.59 15.96
N GLN A 64 -10.62 1.65 14.99
CA GLN A 64 -9.85 1.80 13.75
C GLN A 64 -10.45 2.86 12.82
N GLN A 65 -9.57 3.54 12.08
CA GLN A 65 -9.97 4.64 11.21
C GLN A 65 -9.88 4.32 9.72
N GLY A 66 -9.10 3.30 9.35
CA GLY A 66 -8.87 2.98 7.95
C GLY A 66 -7.88 1.85 7.71
N VAL A 67 -7.43 1.76 6.47
CA VAL A 67 -6.51 0.74 5.97
C VAL A 67 -5.19 1.39 5.59
N ILE A 68 -4.09 0.77 5.96
CA ILE A 68 -2.75 1.15 5.51
C ILE A 68 -2.20 0.10 4.54
N ALA A 69 -1.34 0.53 3.64
CA ALA A 69 -0.57 -0.35 2.76
C ALA A 69 0.89 -0.27 3.17
N ASP A 70 1.38 -1.34 3.78
CA ASP A 70 2.70 -1.40 4.38
C ASP A 70 3.64 -2.27 3.54
N LEU A 71 4.82 -1.74 3.22
CA LEU A 71 5.83 -2.44 2.46
C LEU A 71 6.80 -3.12 3.42
N GLU A 72 6.69 -4.44 3.53
CA GLU A 72 7.54 -5.25 4.40
C GLU A 72 8.85 -5.66 3.70
N ASN A 73 9.93 -5.75 4.46
CA ASN A 73 11.21 -6.31 4.04
C ASN A 73 11.80 -5.66 2.77
N PHE A 74 11.69 -4.34 2.66
CA PHE A 74 12.25 -3.59 1.55
C PHE A 74 13.28 -2.57 2.07
N ASP A 75 14.44 -2.49 1.40
CA ASP A 75 15.60 -1.71 1.86
C ASP A 75 15.42 -0.18 1.72
N PHE A 76 14.35 0.27 1.08
CA PHE A 76 14.07 1.67 0.82
C PHE A 76 12.76 2.10 1.47
N ASP A 77 12.70 3.35 1.93
CA ASP A 77 11.46 3.97 2.42
C ASP A 77 10.53 4.26 1.22
N ALA A 78 9.66 3.31 0.93
CA ALA A 78 8.68 3.41 -0.15
C ALA A 78 7.27 3.40 0.44
N LYS A 79 6.58 4.55 0.38
CA LYS A 79 5.22 4.70 0.89
C LYS A 79 4.21 4.44 -0.20
N PHE A 80 3.20 3.65 0.13
CA PHE A 80 2.02 3.43 -0.70
C PHE A 80 0.82 4.19 -0.15
N GLU A 81 0.05 4.75 -1.05
CA GLU A 81 -1.21 5.43 -0.74
C GLU A 81 -2.37 4.51 -1.08
N VAL A 82 -3.30 4.30 -0.16
CA VAL A 82 -4.55 3.58 -0.43
C VAL A 82 -5.51 4.52 -1.14
N LEU A 83 -5.90 4.15 -2.36
CA LEU A 83 -6.80 4.95 -3.21
C LEU A 83 -8.27 4.62 -2.99
N SER A 84 -8.58 3.35 -2.80
CA SER A 84 -9.94 2.87 -2.57
C SER A 84 -9.95 1.43 -2.08
N PHE A 85 -11.02 1.02 -1.45
CA PHE A 85 -11.29 -0.37 -1.08
C PHE A 85 -12.78 -0.58 -0.82
N ASN A 86 -13.20 -1.84 -0.84
CA ASN A 86 -14.54 -2.27 -0.45
C ASN A 86 -14.46 -3.00 0.89
N MET A 87 -15.50 -2.84 1.69
CA MET A 87 -15.71 -3.61 2.91
C MET A 87 -16.96 -4.46 2.73
N PHE A 88 -16.83 -5.77 2.95
CA PHE A 88 -17.95 -6.70 3.08
C PHE A 88 -18.05 -7.09 4.56
N TYR A 89 -19.21 -6.80 5.13
CA TYR A 89 -19.54 -7.11 6.52
C TYR A 89 -20.47 -8.32 6.56
N GLN A 90 -20.02 -9.36 7.23
CA GLN A 90 -20.78 -10.59 7.46
C GLN A 90 -21.09 -10.73 8.95
N PRO A 91 -22.27 -10.27 9.40
CA PRO A 91 -22.72 -10.49 10.77
C PRO A 91 -23.15 -11.94 10.95
N LYS A 92 -23.02 -12.44 12.17
CA LYS A 92 -23.39 -13.82 12.49
C LYS A 92 -24.90 -14.10 12.39
N LEU A 93 -25.73 -13.10 12.67
CA LEU A 93 -27.20 -13.24 12.84
C LEU A 93 -28.02 -12.22 12.05
N GLN A 94 -27.43 -11.52 11.11
CA GLN A 94 -28.10 -10.49 10.31
C GLN A 94 -27.67 -10.61 8.84
N ASP A 95 -28.35 -9.88 7.97
CA ASP A 95 -27.98 -9.81 6.56
C ASP A 95 -26.61 -9.15 6.35
N PRO A 96 -25.81 -9.65 5.43
CA PRO A 96 -24.52 -9.06 5.11
C PRO A 96 -24.69 -7.70 4.44
N GLY A 97 -23.64 -6.89 4.53
CA GLY A 97 -23.60 -5.57 3.92
C GLY A 97 -22.30 -5.29 3.21
N THR A 98 -22.36 -4.42 2.21
CA THR A 98 -21.21 -3.98 1.45
C THR A 98 -21.14 -2.45 1.41
N ALA A 99 -19.96 -1.89 1.54
CA ALA A 99 -19.72 -0.46 1.40
C ALA A 99 -18.32 -0.19 0.85
N ALA A 100 -18.21 0.84 0.01
CA ALA A 100 -16.96 1.30 -0.58
C ALA A 100 -16.40 2.51 0.18
N ALA A 101 -15.07 2.68 0.10
CA ALA A 101 -14.38 3.88 0.53
C ALA A 101 -13.46 4.40 -0.57
N SER A 102 -13.30 5.72 -0.62
CA SER A 102 -12.28 6.41 -1.40
C SER A 102 -11.21 6.92 -0.44
N GLY A 103 -9.94 6.64 -0.75
CA GLY A 103 -8.83 6.93 0.14
C GLY A 103 -8.62 5.87 1.22
N PRO A 104 -7.73 6.14 2.20
CA PRO A 104 -7.32 5.18 3.22
C PRO A 104 -8.33 5.03 4.38
N TYR A 105 -9.26 5.97 4.54
CA TYR A 105 -10.16 6.01 5.69
C TYR A 105 -11.49 5.32 5.43
N PHE A 106 -12.05 4.72 6.47
CA PHE A 106 -13.38 4.13 6.41
C PHE A 106 -14.44 5.18 6.11
N SER A 107 -15.31 4.88 5.13
CA SER A 107 -16.47 5.72 4.82
C SER A 107 -17.52 5.70 5.95
N ALA A 108 -18.46 6.64 5.92
CA ALA A 108 -19.55 6.69 6.90
C ALA A 108 -20.35 5.38 6.94
N ALA A 109 -20.62 4.76 5.79
CA ALA A 109 -21.32 3.48 5.68
C ALA A 109 -20.50 2.33 6.30
N GLN A 110 -19.19 2.30 6.06
CA GLN A 110 -18.29 1.31 6.67
C GLN A 110 -18.18 1.49 8.18
N LYS A 111 -18.10 2.72 8.66
CA LYS A 111 -18.12 3.05 10.10
C LYS A 111 -19.42 2.61 10.76
N ALA A 112 -20.57 2.69 10.07
CA ALA A 112 -21.83 2.17 10.56
C ALA A 112 -21.82 0.65 10.73
N PHE A 113 -21.17 -0.10 9.83
CA PHE A 113 -20.95 -1.54 10.02
C PHE A 113 -20.01 -1.82 11.18
N ILE A 114 -18.89 -1.12 11.26
CA ILE A 114 -17.90 -1.27 12.33
C ILE A 114 -18.50 -1.02 13.71
N SER A 115 -19.37 -0.02 13.85
CA SER A 115 -20.03 0.30 15.12
C SER A 115 -20.94 -0.81 15.64
N LYS A 116 -21.52 -1.62 14.72
CA LYS A 116 -22.39 -2.75 15.04
C LYS A 116 -21.64 -4.05 15.33
N ALA A 117 -20.31 -4.09 15.12
CA ALA A 117 -19.47 -5.28 15.25
C ALA A 117 -19.66 -5.97 16.61
N LYS A 118 -19.87 -7.27 16.57
CA LYS A 118 -20.05 -8.16 17.72
C LYS A 118 -19.15 -9.40 17.59
N PRO A 119 -18.81 -10.07 18.69
CA PRO A 119 -18.08 -11.33 18.63
C PRO A 119 -18.75 -12.35 17.70
N GLY A 120 -17.96 -12.91 16.79
CA GLY A 120 -18.40 -13.85 15.77
C GLY A 120 -18.68 -13.25 14.40
N ASP A 121 -18.75 -11.93 14.28
CA ASP A 121 -18.86 -11.23 12.99
C ASP A 121 -17.54 -11.27 12.22
N VAL A 122 -17.63 -11.18 10.89
CA VAL A 122 -16.47 -11.17 10.00
C VAL A 122 -16.54 -9.94 9.10
N PHE A 123 -15.40 -9.29 8.93
CA PHE A 123 -15.20 -8.19 7.99
C PHE A 123 -14.15 -8.59 6.96
N TYR A 124 -14.48 -8.42 5.70
CA TYR A 124 -13.55 -8.55 4.58
C TYR A 124 -13.27 -7.18 4.00
N ILE A 125 -12.02 -6.86 3.79
CA ILE A 125 -11.58 -5.66 3.07
C ILE A 125 -10.99 -6.13 1.76
N GLU A 126 -11.63 -5.77 0.67
CA GLU A 126 -11.37 -6.32 -0.66
C GLU A 126 -11.21 -5.19 -1.70
N GLU A 127 -10.79 -5.57 -2.91
CA GLU A 127 -10.63 -4.63 -4.02
C GLU A 127 -9.72 -3.43 -3.66
N ILE A 128 -8.69 -3.68 -2.85
CA ILE A 128 -7.81 -2.64 -2.34
C ILE A 128 -6.91 -2.15 -3.48
N LYS A 129 -7.08 -0.89 -3.87
CA LYS A 129 -6.24 -0.20 -4.84
C LYS A 129 -5.27 0.72 -4.13
N VAL A 130 -4.01 0.62 -4.49
CA VAL A 130 -2.92 1.42 -3.92
C VAL A 130 -2.12 2.08 -5.02
N LYS A 131 -1.50 3.22 -4.71
CA LYS A 131 -0.54 3.91 -5.57
C LYS A 131 0.82 3.90 -4.91
N GLY A 132 1.81 3.43 -5.65
CA GLY A 132 3.19 3.40 -5.19
C GLY A 132 3.97 4.68 -5.48
N PRO A 133 5.19 4.80 -4.97
CA PRO A 133 6.08 5.94 -5.24
C PRO A 133 6.53 6.02 -6.71
N ASP A 134 6.37 4.93 -7.46
CA ASP A 134 6.54 4.87 -8.91
C ASP A 134 5.38 5.52 -9.70
N GLY A 135 4.34 5.99 -9.00
CA GLY A 135 3.14 6.58 -9.59
C GLY A 135 2.16 5.57 -10.15
N LEU A 136 2.45 4.27 -10.09
CA LEU A 136 1.61 3.21 -10.63
C LEU A 136 0.55 2.78 -9.62
N SER A 137 -0.67 2.62 -10.10
CA SER A 137 -1.76 2.05 -9.30
C SER A 137 -1.73 0.53 -9.40
N ARG A 138 -1.91 -0.14 -8.26
CA ARG A 138 -1.91 -1.60 -8.14
C ARG A 138 -3.11 -2.05 -7.32
N LYS A 139 -3.58 -3.25 -7.61
CA LYS A 139 -4.55 -3.96 -6.78
C LYS A 139 -3.78 -4.95 -5.92
N ILE A 140 -4.04 -4.93 -4.62
CA ILE A 140 -3.38 -5.83 -3.65
C ILE A 140 -4.40 -6.79 -3.04
N PRO A 141 -3.94 -7.93 -2.48
CA PRO A 141 -4.82 -8.90 -1.85
C PRO A 141 -5.66 -8.31 -0.74
N GLY A 142 -6.90 -8.78 -0.63
CA GLY A 142 -7.81 -8.45 0.45
C GLY A 142 -7.38 -9.08 1.78
N ILE A 143 -7.93 -8.55 2.86
CA ILE A 143 -7.70 -9.02 4.23
C ILE A 143 -9.02 -9.28 4.93
N ALA A 144 -9.03 -10.19 5.90
CA ALA A 144 -10.22 -10.56 6.65
C ALA A 144 -9.97 -10.49 8.16
N PHE A 145 -10.97 -10.00 8.89
CA PHE A 145 -10.96 -9.92 10.34
C PHE A 145 -12.18 -10.61 10.94
N LYS A 146 -11.94 -11.50 11.88
CA LYS A 146 -12.96 -12.11 12.73
C LYS A 146 -12.99 -11.39 14.06
N ILE A 147 -14.17 -10.94 14.47
CA ILE A 147 -14.36 -10.24 15.74
C ILE A 147 -14.45 -11.23 16.89
N ASN A 148 -13.73 -11.00 17.96
CA ASN A 148 -13.72 -11.77 19.21
C ASN A 148 -13.97 -10.87 20.42
#